data_2971351285589f0d305eeb2b916e9534
#
_entry.id   2971351285589f0d305eeb2b916e9534
#
_cell.length_a   1.000
_cell.length_b   1.000
_cell.length_c   1.000
_cell.angle_alpha   90.00
_cell.angle_beta   90.00
_cell.angle_gamma   90.00
#
_symmetry.space_group_name_H-M   'P 1'
#
loop_
_entity.id
_entity.type
_entity.pdbx_description
1 polymer ?
#
loop_
_entity_poly.entity_id
_entity_poly.type
_entity_poly.pdbx_seq_one_letter_code
_entity_poly.pdbx_strand_id
1 'polypeptide(L)'
;MLRYMTRLTLLAVVVSCIGAFVLRDARATANKETTTTMDLGNFSISLAVKDLAASRAFYEKLGFAQVAGDAAQNWLVLANGSTKIGLFQGMFDRNILTFNPGWDSKGQPLARFTDVRELQRVLEERGVELVARTDPEGTGIGHVTMVDPDGNPILIDQHV
;
A
#
# COMPACT_ATOMS: atom_id res chain seq x y z
N MET A 1 -4.59 -37.25 78.88
CA MET A 1 -4.02 -38.61 78.69
C MET A 1 -3.41 -38.61 77.31
N LEU A 2 -2.18 -38.47 77.26
CA LEU A 2 -1.10 -39.43 77.30
C LEU A 2 -0.83 -40.07 75.96
N ARG A 3 0.27 -39.62 75.34
CA ARG A 3 1.41 -40.50 74.89
C ARG A 3 1.11 -41.16 73.52
N TYR A 4 1.99 -41.29 72.56
CA TYR A 4 3.46 -41.25 72.50
C TYR A 4 3.90 -41.06 71.04
N MET A 5 4.92 -40.30 70.86
CA MET A 5 5.94 -40.37 69.83
C MET A 5 6.26 -41.79 69.37
N THR A 6 6.47 -41.98 68.13
CA THR A 6 7.61 -42.76 67.63
C THR A 6 8.12 -42.25 66.30
N ARG A 7 9.37 -41.90 66.31
CA ARG A 7 10.21 -41.67 65.11
C ARG A 7 10.52 -43.01 64.47
N LEU A 8 10.59 -43.07 63.20
CA LEU A 8 11.51 -43.92 62.40
C LEU A 8 11.70 -43.37 61.04
N THR A 9 12.75 -42.62 60.82
CA THR A 9 13.97 -42.96 60.06
C THR A 9 13.70 -43.58 58.70
N LEU A 10 13.95 -42.74 57.69
CA LEU A 10 14.98 -42.88 56.64
C LEU A 10 14.90 -44.15 55.77
N LEU A 11 14.55 -43.99 54.55
CA LEU A 11 15.36 -44.55 53.49
C LEU A 11 15.21 -43.66 52.21
N ALA A 12 16.29 -42.99 51.88
CA ALA A 12 16.48 -42.31 50.63
C ALA A 12 16.63 -43.37 49.55
N VAL A 13 15.68 -43.44 48.62
CA VAL A 13 15.92 -44.07 47.33
C VAL A 13 16.09 -42.96 46.33
N VAL A 14 17.34 -42.65 46.06
CA VAL A 14 17.76 -41.84 44.92
C VAL A 14 17.56 -42.72 43.70
N VAL A 15 16.42 -42.59 43.04
CA VAL A 15 16.27 -43.07 41.66
C VAL A 15 16.66 -41.92 40.78
N SER A 16 17.90 -41.98 40.34
CA SER A 16 18.44 -41.12 39.26
C SER A 16 17.74 -41.48 37.96
N CYS A 17 16.58 -40.88 37.67
CA CYS A 17 16.04 -40.82 36.33
C CYS A 17 16.66 -39.62 35.64
N ILE A 18 17.78 -39.86 34.98
CA ILE A 18 18.31 -39.00 33.95
C ILE A 18 17.30 -39.07 32.79
N GLY A 19 16.21 -38.36 32.93
CA GLY A 19 15.32 -38.03 31.85
C GLY A 19 16.05 -36.99 31.01
N ALA A 20 16.60 -37.44 29.88
CA ALA A 20 17.07 -36.54 28.84
C ALA A 20 15.91 -35.62 28.47
N PHE A 21 15.94 -34.42 29.04
CA PHE A 21 15.10 -33.32 28.57
C PHE A 21 15.66 -32.92 27.23
N VAL A 22 15.14 -33.57 26.16
CA VAL A 22 15.37 -33.11 24.81
C VAL A 22 14.72 -31.76 24.72
N LEU A 23 15.50 -30.70 24.95
CA LEU A 23 15.18 -29.36 24.52
C LEU A 23 14.98 -29.44 22.99
N ARG A 24 13.76 -29.68 22.58
CA ARG A 24 13.34 -29.30 21.24
C ARG A 24 13.46 -27.78 21.18
N ASP A 25 14.60 -27.32 20.69
CA ASP A 25 14.72 -26.01 20.08
C ASP A 25 13.65 -25.97 18.97
N ALA A 26 12.45 -25.54 19.35
CA ALA A 26 11.53 -24.97 18.41
C ALA A 26 12.22 -23.70 17.89
N ARG A 27 13.16 -23.85 16.98
CA ARG A 27 13.48 -22.81 16.02
C ARG A 27 12.17 -22.52 15.31
N ALA A 28 11.41 -21.60 15.91
CA ALA A 28 10.48 -20.80 15.14
C ALA A 28 11.35 -20.18 14.05
N THR A 29 11.39 -20.81 12.90
CA THR A 29 11.74 -20.13 11.67
C THR A 29 10.69 -19.05 11.58
N ALA A 30 11.01 -17.88 12.14
CA ALA A 30 10.35 -16.65 11.80
C ALA A 30 10.54 -16.58 10.29
N ASN A 31 9.51 -17.03 9.57
CA ASN A 31 9.35 -16.75 8.18
C ASN A 31 9.28 -15.22 8.15
N LYS A 32 10.44 -14.57 7.96
CA LYS A 32 10.50 -13.17 7.66
C LYS A 32 9.84 -13.08 6.29
N GLU A 33 8.51 -12.99 6.30
CA GLU A 33 7.79 -12.50 5.14
C GLU A 33 8.50 -11.19 4.80
N THR A 34 9.34 -11.28 3.79
CA THR A 34 9.89 -10.10 3.15
C THR A 34 8.66 -9.46 2.53
N THR A 35 7.98 -8.61 3.29
CA THR A 35 6.93 -7.77 2.75
C THR A 35 7.66 -6.92 1.72
N THR A 36 7.69 -7.40 0.49
CA THR A 36 8.22 -6.62 -0.63
C THR A 36 7.39 -5.35 -0.62
N THR A 37 8.04 -4.24 -0.28
CA THR A 37 7.39 -2.94 -0.26
C THR A 37 6.95 -2.67 -1.69
N MET A 38 5.65 -2.65 -1.91
CA MET A 38 5.08 -2.33 -3.21
C MET A 38 5.17 -0.82 -3.40
N ASP A 39 5.99 -0.39 -4.36
CA ASP A 39 6.10 1.02 -4.73
C ASP A 39 5.05 1.33 -5.79
N LEU A 40 4.01 2.05 -5.40
CA LEU A 40 2.93 2.48 -6.30
C LEU A 40 3.29 3.73 -7.11
N GLY A 41 4.45 4.32 -6.88
CA GLY A 41 4.90 5.54 -7.55
C GLY A 41 4.37 6.84 -6.91
N ASN A 42 4.41 7.91 -7.68
CA ASN A 42 4.02 9.23 -7.22
C ASN A 42 2.52 9.32 -6.94
N PHE A 43 2.16 9.81 -5.76
CA PHE A 43 0.77 9.98 -5.35
C PHE A 43 0.22 11.35 -5.75
N SER A 44 -1.04 11.37 -6.17
CA SER A 44 -1.87 12.56 -6.33
C SER A 44 -3.33 12.23 -6.02
N ILE A 45 -4.13 13.26 -5.77
CA ILE A 45 -5.56 13.11 -5.73
C ILE A 45 -6.17 13.71 -6.99
N SER A 46 -7.05 12.97 -7.67
CA SER A 46 -7.83 13.44 -8.82
C SER A 46 -9.21 13.85 -8.32
N LEU A 47 -9.50 15.14 -8.36
CA LEU A 47 -10.74 15.72 -7.87
C LEU A 47 -11.75 15.89 -8.99
N ALA A 48 -12.94 15.32 -8.82
CA ALA A 48 -14.11 15.63 -9.63
C ALA A 48 -14.62 17.03 -9.27
N VAL A 49 -14.44 17.99 -10.17
CA VAL A 49 -14.84 19.38 -9.92
C VAL A 49 -16.02 19.78 -10.82
N LYS A 50 -16.88 20.64 -10.29
CA LYS A 50 -18.04 21.18 -11.04
C LYS A 50 -17.67 22.35 -11.94
N ASP A 51 -16.70 23.14 -11.51
CA ASP A 51 -16.18 24.30 -12.20
C ASP A 51 -14.66 24.34 -12.04
N LEU A 52 -13.97 24.09 -13.16
CA LEU A 52 -12.52 24.00 -13.21
C LEU A 52 -11.86 25.35 -12.88
N ALA A 53 -12.42 26.46 -13.38
CA ALA A 53 -11.86 27.79 -13.18
C ALA A 53 -12.00 28.23 -11.71
N ALA A 54 -13.17 28.02 -11.12
CA ALA A 54 -13.40 28.31 -9.69
C ALA A 54 -12.51 27.46 -8.78
N SER A 55 -12.38 26.16 -9.08
CA SER A 55 -11.51 25.24 -8.33
C SER A 55 -10.03 25.65 -8.45
N ARG A 56 -9.56 25.95 -9.65
CA ARG A 56 -8.21 26.46 -9.88
C ARG A 56 -7.96 27.72 -9.03
N ALA A 57 -8.83 28.73 -9.12
CA ALA A 57 -8.69 29.98 -8.37
C ALA A 57 -8.69 29.77 -6.84
N PHE A 58 -9.42 28.76 -6.35
CA PHE A 58 -9.40 28.39 -4.94
C PHE A 58 -8.02 27.81 -4.54
N TYR A 59 -7.51 26.84 -5.26
CA TYR A 59 -6.24 26.20 -4.92
C TYR A 59 -5.03 27.13 -5.12
N GLU A 60 -5.08 28.06 -6.08
CA GLU A 60 -4.07 29.10 -6.23
C GLU A 60 -3.94 29.98 -4.97
N LYS A 61 -5.05 30.26 -4.26
CA LYS A 61 -5.01 30.95 -2.95
C LYS A 61 -4.32 30.15 -1.85
N LEU A 62 -4.26 28.83 -2.00
CA LEU A 62 -3.52 27.93 -1.10
C LEU A 62 -2.05 27.75 -1.52
N GLY A 63 -1.60 28.48 -2.54
CA GLY A 63 -0.23 28.42 -3.03
C GLY A 63 0.05 27.31 -4.05
N PHE A 64 -0.98 26.69 -4.60
CA PHE A 64 -0.81 25.77 -5.72
C PHE A 64 -0.62 26.52 -7.04
N ALA A 65 0.22 25.97 -7.90
CA ALA A 65 0.42 26.49 -9.25
C ALA A 65 0.16 25.39 -10.28
N GLN A 66 -0.35 25.77 -11.46
CA GLN A 66 -0.53 24.82 -12.55
C GLN A 66 0.82 24.33 -13.05
N VAL A 67 0.95 23.00 -13.17
CA VAL A 67 2.16 22.32 -13.68
C VAL A 67 1.90 21.48 -14.91
N ALA A 68 0.63 21.09 -15.17
CA ALA A 68 0.23 20.36 -16.36
C ALA A 68 -1.26 20.55 -16.64
N GLY A 69 -1.73 20.00 -17.76
CA GLY A 69 -3.15 19.99 -18.15
C GLY A 69 -3.52 21.14 -19.07
N ASP A 70 -4.73 21.03 -19.60
CA ASP A 70 -5.34 22.00 -20.51
C ASP A 70 -6.78 22.28 -20.08
N ALA A 71 -7.06 23.52 -19.72
CA ALA A 71 -8.39 23.95 -19.32
C ALA A 71 -9.44 23.78 -20.44
N ALA A 72 -9.01 23.87 -21.70
CA ALA A 72 -9.92 23.63 -22.84
C ALA A 72 -10.33 22.14 -22.94
N GLN A 73 -9.56 21.23 -22.37
CA GLN A 73 -9.85 19.81 -22.25
C GLN A 73 -10.46 19.44 -20.88
N ASN A 74 -10.85 20.41 -20.08
CA ASN A 74 -11.51 20.25 -18.78
C ASN A 74 -10.68 19.58 -17.71
N TRP A 75 -9.35 19.66 -17.76
CA TRP A 75 -8.50 19.14 -16.70
C TRP A 75 -7.23 19.97 -16.49
N LEU A 76 -6.76 20.01 -15.24
CA LEU A 76 -5.52 20.65 -14.82
C LEU A 76 -4.83 19.81 -13.76
N VAL A 77 -3.51 19.89 -13.68
CA VAL A 77 -2.73 19.41 -12.54
C VAL A 77 -2.07 20.60 -11.87
N LEU A 78 -2.32 20.75 -10.58
CA LEU A 78 -1.75 21.79 -9.73
C LEU A 78 -0.76 21.15 -8.75
N ALA A 79 0.30 21.90 -8.41
CA ALA A 79 1.29 21.46 -7.43
C ALA A 79 1.61 22.56 -6.41
N ASN A 80 1.90 22.13 -5.17
CA ASN A 80 2.50 22.94 -4.12
C ASN A 80 3.59 22.09 -3.46
N GLY A 81 4.86 22.37 -3.75
CA GLY A 81 5.98 21.52 -3.37
C GLY A 81 5.85 20.11 -3.99
N SER A 82 5.85 19.08 -3.16
CA SER A 82 5.66 17.69 -3.58
C SER A 82 4.21 17.26 -3.70
N THR A 83 3.26 18.08 -3.22
CA THR A 83 1.83 17.76 -3.25
C THR A 83 1.23 18.07 -4.61
N LYS A 84 0.50 17.11 -5.19
CA LYS A 84 -0.19 17.27 -6.48
C LYS A 84 -1.69 17.06 -6.33
N ILE A 85 -2.45 17.86 -7.04
CA ILE A 85 -3.92 17.79 -7.14
C ILE A 85 -4.28 17.86 -8.62
N GLY A 86 -4.96 16.85 -9.12
CA GLY A 86 -5.62 16.90 -10.44
C GLY A 86 -7.03 17.46 -10.28
N LEU A 87 -7.41 18.40 -11.11
CA LEU A 87 -8.77 18.94 -11.22
C LEU A 87 -9.36 18.46 -12.54
N PHE A 88 -10.51 17.77 -12.50
CA PHE A 88 -11.16 17.18 -13.66
C PHE A 88 -12.63 17.55 -13.66
N GLN A 89 -13.07 18.25 -14.69
CA GLN A 89 -14.47 18.67 -14.83
C GLN A 89 -15.22 17.71 -15.76
N GLY A 90 -16.23 17.02 -15.22
CA GLY A 90 -17.12 16.16 -16.02
C GLY A 90 -16.51 14.86 -16.52
N MET A 91 -15.36 14.42 -16.02
CA MET A 91 -14.71 13.19 -16.46
C MET A 91 -15.08 11.97 -15.63
N PHE A 92 -15.41 12.18 -14.35
CA PHE A 92 -15.83 11.15 -13.41
C PHE A 92 -16.62 11.78 -12.25
N ASP A 93 -17.37 10.94 -11.50
CA ASP A 93 -18.33 11.44 -10.50
C ASP A 93 -17.76 11.53 -9.10
N ARG A 94 -16.63 10.88 -8.82
CA ARG A 94 -16.02 10.78 -7.48
C ARG A 94 -14.53 11.05 -7.54
N ASN A 95 -13.99 11.61 -6.45
CA ASN A 95 -12.55 11.80 -6.31
C ASN A 95 -11.83 10.44 -6.35
N ILE A 96 -10.63 10.42 -6.93
CA ILE A 96 -9.84 9.21 -7.14
C ILE A 96 -8.48 9.38 -6.49
N LEU A 97 -8.04 8.40 -5.70
CA LEU A 97 -6.67 8.28 -5.22
C LEU A 97 -5.82 7.76 -6.39
N THR A 98 -4.88 8.57 -6.86
CA THR A 98 -4.11 8.25 -8.06
C THR A 98 -2.65 8.03 -7.72
N PHE A 99 -2.09 6.93 -8.22
CA PHE A 99 -0.68 6.58 -8.11
C PHE A 99 -0.09 6.47 -9.51
N ASN A 100 1.08 7.05 -9.73
CA ASN A 100 1.73 7.07 -11.03
C ASN A 100 3.11 6.38 -10.94
N PRO A 101 3.18 5.05 -11.15
CA PRO A 101 4.45 4.35 -11.26
C PRO A 101 5.26 4.91 -12.44
N GLY A 102 6.57 4.97 -12.26
CA GLY A 102 7.46 5.51 -13.28
C GLY A 102 7.67 7.03 -13.25
N TRP A 103 6.97 7.76 -12.39
CA TRP A 103 7.18 9.18 -12.18
C TRP A 103 7.67 9.52 -10.77
N ASP A 104 8.61 10.47 -10.68
CA ASP A 104 8.99 11.07 -9.40
C ASP A 104 7.98 12.15 -8.95
N SER A 105 8.24 12.75 -7.78
CA SER A 105 7.37 13.82 -7.23
C SER A 105 7.32 15.08 -8.10
N LYS A 106 8.23 15.24 -9.06
CA LYS A 106 8.24 16.36 -10.02
C LYS A 106 7.57 15.99 -11.35
N GLY A 107 7.13 14.71 -11.51
CA GLY A 107 6.56 14.19 -12.76
C GLY A 107 7.61 13.88 -13.81
N GLN A 108 8.87 13.63 -13.39
CA GLN A 108 9.92 13.22 -14.30
C GLN A 108 10.00 11.69 -14.34
N PRO A 109 10.28 11.10 -15.51
CA PRO A 109 10.44 9.66 -15.64
C PRO A 109 11.56 9.13 -14.73
N LEU A 110 11.27 8.02 -14.05
CA LEU A 110 12.24 7.26 -13.27
C LEU A 110 12.92 6.21 -14.14
N ALA A 111 14.23 6.05 -13.96
CA ALA A 111 14.99 4.98 -14.65
C ALA A 111 14.62 3.56 -14.14
N ARG A 112 14.06 3.46 -12.95
CA ARG A 112 13.61 2.20 -12.33
C ARG A 112 12.33 2.46 -11.55
N PHE A 113 11.35 1.63 -11.79
CA PHE A 113 10.06 1.63 -11.09
C PHE A 113 9.43 0.24 -11.22
N THR A 114 8.37 -0.02 -10.48
CA THR A 114 7.59 -1.25 -10.63
C THR A 114 6.54 -1.03 -11.73
N ASP A 115 6.61 -1.81 -12.81
CA ASP A 115 5.64 -1.73 -13.91
C ASP A 115 4.22 -2.03 -13.42
N VAL A 116 3.22 -1.35 -13.98
CA VAL A 116 1.82 -1.51 -13.59
C VAL A 116 1.30 -2.94 -13.74
N ARG A 117 1.87 -3.73 -14.65
CA ARG A 117 1.52 -5.16 -14.86
C ARG A 117 2.03 -6.04 -13.73
N GLU A 118 3.22 -5.73 -13.24
CA GLU A 118 3.76 -6.39 -12.04
C GLU A 118 2.95 -5.99 -10.80
N LEU A 119 2.57 -4.71 -10.67
CA LEU A 119 1.67 -4.26 -9.60
C LEU A 119 0.32 -4.99 -9.69
N GLN A 120 -0.26 -5.11 -10.88
CA GLN A 120 -1.49 -5.86 -11.13
C GLN A 120 -1.38 -7.30 -10.63
N ARG A 121 -0.34 -8.01 -11.07
CA ARG A 121 -0.11 -9.40 -10.66
C ARG A 121 -0.01 -9.55 -9.14
N VAL A 122 0.78 -8.71 -8.49
CA VAL A 122 0.96 -8.74 -7.02
C VAL A 122 -0.33 -8.40 -6.28
N LEU A 123 -1.12 -7.44 -6.78
CA LEU A 123 -2.40 -7.09 -6.18
C LEU A 123 -3.40 -8.26 -6.26
N GLU A 124 -3.47 -8.93 -7.41
CA GLU A 124 -4.32 -10.11 -7.60
C GLU A 124 -3.88 -11.28 -6.72
N GLU A 125 -2.59 -11.53 -6.59
CA GLU A 125 -2.04 -12.54 -5.67
C GLU A 125 -2.36 -12.25 -4.20
N ARG A 126 -2.52 -10.98 -3.83
CA ARG A 126 -2.94 -10.55 -2.50
C ARG A 126 -4.46 -10.53 -2.33
N GLY A 127 -5.22 -10.94 -3.33
CA GLY A 127 -6.68 -11.02 -3.29
C GLY A 127 -7.38 -9.67 -3.46
N VAL A 128 -6.72 -8.65 -4.02
CA VAL A 128 -7.37 -7.38 -4.34
C VAL A 128 -8.22 -7.54 -5.59
N GLU A 129 -9.51 -7.21 -5.50
CA GLU A 129 -10.40 -7.18 -6.66
C GLU A 129 -10.12 -5.96 -7.53
N LEU A 130 -9.76 -6.19 -8.79
CA LEU A 130 -9.54 -5.13 -9.77
C LEU A 130 -10.81 -4.87 -10.57
N VAL A 131 -11.20 -3.61 -10.67
CA VAL A 131 -12.34 -3.15 -11.50
C VAL A 131 -11.92 -3.07 -12.97
N ALA A 132 -10.73 -2.54 -13.24
CA ALA A 132 -10.14 -2.55 -14.58
C ALA A 132 -8.71 -3.10 -14.52
N ARG A 133 -8.30 -3.75 -15.60
CA ARG A 133 -7.00 -4.40 -15.77
C ARG A 133 -6.29 -3.88 -17.00
N THR A 134 -4.96 -3.82 -16.91
CA THR A 134 -4.13 -3.63 -18.10
C THR A 134 -3.83 -4.96 -18.77
N ASP A 135 -3.48 -4.93 -20.05
CA ASP A 135 -2.99 -6.11 -20.77
C ASP A 135 -1.68 -6.60 -20.14
N PRO A 136 -1.63 -7.82 -19.61
CA PRO A 136 -0.44 -8.35 -18.93
C PRO A 136 0.76 -8.53 -19.87
N GLU A 137 0.52 -8.71 -21.17
CA GLU A 137 1.56 -8.87 -22.20
C GLU A 137 1.93 -7.53 -22.87
N GLY A 138 1.26 -6.45 -22.50
CA GLY A 138 1.53 -5.13 -23.01
C GLY A 138 2.79 -4.50 -22.46
N THR A 139 3.19 -3.36 -22.99
CA THR A 139 4.35 -2.56 -22.53
C THR A 139 4.00 -1.07 -22.51
N GLY A 140 4.77 -0.28 -21.74
CA GLY A 140 4.58 1.17 -21.63
C GLY A 140 3.29 1.54 -20.91
N ILE A 141 2.53 2.47 -21.45
CA ILE A 141 1.30 3.01 -20.85
C ILE A 141 0.31 1.91 -20.47
N GLY A 142 -0.24 2.00 -19.27
CA GLY A 142 -1.23 1.06 -18.78
C GLY A 142 -1.77 1.52 -17.42
N HIS A 143 -2.95 1.00 -17.06
CA HIS A 143 -3.55 1.34 -15.78
C HIS A 143 -4.36 0.19 -15.19
N VAL A 144 -4.51 0.20 -13.88
CA VAL A 144 -5.42 -0.67 -13.14
C VAL A 144 -6.26 0.18 -12.20
N THR A 145 -7.51 -0.24 -11.99
CA THR A 145 -8.41 0.44 -11.05
C THR A 145 -8.99 -0.55 -10.06
N MET A 146 -9.24 -0.08 -8.87
CA MET A 146 -9.88 -0.82 -7.79
C MET A 146 -10.65 0.13 -6.88
N VAL A 147 -11.34 -0.41 -5.89
CA VAL A 147 -11.97 0.35 -4.82
C VAL A 147 -11.52 -0.20 -3.48
N ASP A 148 -11.37 0.69 -2.50
CA ASP A 148 -11.13 0.27 -1.14
C ASP A 148 -12.41 -0.28 -0.46
N PRO A 149 -12.34 -0.82 0.77
CA PRO A 149 -13.52 -1.36 1.46
C PRO A 149 -14.65 -0.36 1.67
N ASP A 150 -14.37 0.94 1.70
CA ASP A 150 -15.35 2.02 1.85
C ASP A 150 -15.84 2.55 0.48
N GLY A 151 -15.35 1.97 -0.61
CA GLY A 151 -15.75 2.31 -1.97
C GLY A 151 -14.99 3.49 -2.57
N ASN A 152 -13.87 3.92 -2.00
CA ASN A 152 -13.06 4.97 -2.59
C ASN A 152 -12.33 4.44 -3.84
N PRO A 153 -12.47 5.11 -5.00
CA PRO A 153 -11.77 4.71 -6.20
C PRO A 153 -10.27 4.92 -6.07
N ILE A 154 -9.52 3.93 -6.54
CA ILE A 154 -8.05 3.95 -6.63
C ILE A 154 -7.66 3.68 -8.07
N LEU A 155 -6.75 4.48 -8.60
CA LEU A 155 -6.17 4.35 -9.93
C LEU A 155 -4.65 4.24 -9.81
N ILE A 156 -4.07 3.22 -10.41
CA ILE A 156 -2.63 3.13 -10.65
C ILE A 156 -2.45 3.34 -12.15
N ASP A 157 -1.81 4.43 -12.54
CA ASP A 157 -1.76 4.94 -13.92
C ASP A 157 -0.31 5.18 -14.37
N GLN A 158 0.20 4.29 -15.22
CA GLN A 158 1.54 4.35 -15.77
C GLN A 158 1.53 5.08 -17.11
N HIS A 159 2.37 6.09 -17.26
CA HIS A 159 2.49 6.93 -18.46
C HIS A 159 3.83 6.78 -19.19
N VAL A 160 4.72 5.90 -18.72
CA VAL A 160 6.08 5.69 -19.27
C VAL A 160 6.35 4.22 -19.57
#